data_f5022e40b4a7ddb7a7db9473db75438a
#
_entry.id   f5022e40b4a7ddb7a7db9473db75438a
#
_cell.length_a   1.000
_cell.length_b   1.000
_cell.length_c   1.000
_cell.angle_alpha   90.00
_cell.angle_beta   90.00
_cell.angle_gamma   90.00
#
_symmetry.space_group_name_H-M   'P 1'
#
loop_
_entity.id
_entity.type
_entity.pdbx_description
1 polymer ?
#
loop_
_entity_poly.entity_id
_entity_poly.type
_entity_poly.pdbx_seq_one_letter_code
_entity_poly.pdbx_strand_id
1 'polypeptide(L)'
;MTDVEGMKTSREEERKMARILAIYTKEMISSTVPKVNLIVGKAFGTAGVIMNSKSIGADFVLAWPQASIGMMDPEQAVRIMYAREIEENDDQIALINEKTVEYAQMQNSAESAAKRGAIDDIIIPDATRKRLIMAYEMLYGKKQRNEDKKHTTI
;
A
#
# COMPACT_ATOMS: atom_id res chain seq x y z
N MET A 1 6.26 8.65 -4.46
CA MET A 1 6.81 7.29 -4.63
C MET A 1 6.72 6.57 -3.30
N THR A 2 6.35 5.30 -3.32
CA THR A 2 6.12 4.50 -2.11
C THR A 2 7.04 3.29 -2.09
N ASP A 3 7.74 3.13 -0.97
CA ASP A 3 8.51 1.95 -0.59
C ASP A 3 8.53 1.89 0.95
N VAL A 4 7.57 1.18 1.54
CA VAL A 4 7.38 1.14 3.00
C VAL A 4 7.04 -0.27 3.48
N GLU A 5 7.78 -0.76 4.46
CA GLU A 5 7.59 -2.10 5.06
C GLU A 5 6.48 -2.13 6.11
N GLY A 6 6.07 -0.98 6.61
CA GLY A 6 5.09 -0.85 7.67
C GLY A 6 5.41 0.33 8.59
N MET A 7 4.66 0.44 9.67
CA MET A 7 4.90 1.45 10.71
C MET A 7 5.66 0.85 11.88
N LYS A 8 6.76 1.51 12.25
CA LYS A 8 7.47 1.23 13.50
C LYS A 8 7.16 2.36 14.47
N THR A 9 6.64 2.01 15.64
CA THR A 9 6.29 2.97 16.68
C THR A 9 6.96 2.60 17.99
N SER A 10 7.40 3.60 18.73
CA SER A 10 7.76 3.41 20.13
C SER A 10 6.48 3.33 20.97
N ARG A 11 6.58 2.80 22.21
CA ARG A 11 5.46 2.69 23.14
C ARG A 11 4.82 4.05 23.48
N GLU A 12 5.59 5.12 23.44
CA GLU A 12 5.08 6.48 23.69
C GLU A 12 4.36 7.05 22.46
N GLU A 13 4.87 6.77 21.26
CA GLU A 13 4.28 7.22 20.00
C GLU A 13 2.96 6.51 19.71
N GLU A 14 2.84 5.25 20.10
CA GLU A 14 1.64 4.43 19.87
C GLU A 14 0.37 5.11 20.38
N ARG A 15 0.43 5.78 21.55
CA ARG A 15 -0.71 6.50 22.12
C ARG A 15 -1.18 7.69 21.28
N LYS A 16 -0.27 8.33 20.54
CA LYS A 16 -0.55 9.50 19.70
C LYS A 16 -0.80 9.14 18.25
N MET A 17 -0.35 7.96 17.84
CA MET A 17 -0.35 7.52 16.44
C MET A 17 -1.73 7.54 15.81
N ALA A 18 -2.74 6.99 16.47
CA ALA A 18 -4.10 6.93 15.94
C ALA A 18 -4.65 8.33 15.58
N ARG A 19 -4.41 9.33 16.46
CA ARG A 19 -4.83 10.70 16.21
C ARG A 19 -4.05 11.36 15.07
N ILE A 20 -2.75 11.18 15.04
CA ILE A 20 -1.88 11.73 13.98
C ILE A 20 -2.27 11.15 12.63
N LEU A 21 -2.47 9.84 12.55
CA LEU A 21 -2.91 9.17 11.32
C LEU A 21 -4.30 9.63 10.87
N ALA A 22 -5.22 9.83 11.81
CA ALA A 22 -6.55 10.35 11.47
C ALA A 22 -6.48 11.75 10.87
N ILE A 23 -5.67 12.65 11.45
CA ILE A 23 -5.46 14.01 10.94
C ILE A 23 -4.83 13.94 9.55
N TYR A 24 -3.73 13.20 9.40
CA TYR A 24 -3.03 13.06 8.12
C TYR A 24 -3.95 12.51 7.03
N THR A 25 -4.66 11.42 7.33
CA THR A 25 -5.59 10.79 6.37
C THR A 25 -6.70 11.75 5.96
N LYS A 26 -7.25 12.52 6.92
CA LYS A 26 -8.26 13.54 6.62
C LYS A 26 -7.73 14.59 5.65
N GLU A 27 -6.54 15.14 5.91
CA GLU A 27 -5.92 16.14 5.04
C GLU A 27 -5.63 15.55 3.64
N MET A 28 -5.13 14.33 3.57
CA MET A 28 -4.89 13.65 2.30
C MET A 28 -6.18 13.43 1.50
N ILE A 29 -7.26 13.01 2.15
CA ILE A 29 -8.57 12.80 1.49
C ILE A 29 -9.17 14.13 1.04
N SER A 30 -9.05 15.18 1.86
CA SER A 30 -9.59 16.50 1.58
C SER A 30 -8.82 17.28 0.51
N SER A 31 -7.61 16.85 0.20
CA SER A 31 -6.76 17.49 -0.80
C SER A 31 -7.36 17.37 -2.20
N THR A 32 -7.50 18.50 -2.88
CA THR A 32 -8.09 18.62 -4.22
C THR A 32 -7.07 18.61 -5.36
N VAL A 33 -5.78 18.59 -5.04
CA VAL A 33 -4.71 18.55 -6.04
C VAL A 33 -4.61 17.16 -6.71
N PRO A 34 -4.08 17.09 -7.94
CA PRO A 34 -3.77 15.82 -8.57
C PRO A 34 -2.85 14.96 -7.71
N LYS A 35 -3.23 13.72 -7.48
CA LYS A 35 -2.51 12.76 -6.62
C LYS A 35 -2.18 11.49 -7.39
N VAL A 36 -0.90 11.31 -7.69
CA VAL A 36 -0.39 10.09 -8.33
C VAL A 36 0.56 9.39 -7.38
N ASN A 37 0.36 8.11 -7.16
CA ASN A 37 1.27 7.27 -6.39
C ASN A 37 2.02 6.31 -7.30
N LEU A 38 3.31 6.15 -7.08
CA LEU A 38 4.13 5.13 -7.73
C LEU A 38 4.74 4.22 -6.66
N ILE A 39 4.36 2.95 -6.66
CA ILE A 39 4.90 1.93 -5.75
C ILE A 39 6.10 1.29 -6.45
N VAL A 40 7.28 1.50 -5.87
CA VAL A 40 8.56 1.03 -6.44
C VAL A 40 9.12 -0.20 -5.74
N GLY A 41 8.67 -0.45 -4.53
CA GLY A 41 9.11 -1.57 -3.69
C GLY A 41 7.94 -2.10 -2.87
N LYS A 42 8.05 -2.00 -1.55
CA LYS A 42 7.04 -2.51 -0.62
C LYS A 42 5.95 -1.47 -0.32
N ALA A 43 4.74 -1.93 -0.10
CA ALA A 43 3.62 -1.12 0.37
C ALA A 43 2.73 -1.96 1.29
N PHE A 44 3.14 -2.09 2.57
CA PHE A 44 2.48 -2.96 3.51
C PHE A 44 1.65 -2.21 4.56
N GLY A 45 0.48 -2.77 4.86
CA GLY A 45 -0.38 -2.38 5.96
C GLY A 45 -0.82 -0.92 5.91
N THR A 46 -1.02 -0.34 7.09
CA THR A 46 -1.47 1.05 7.24
C THR A 46 -0.49 2.04 6.60
N ALA A 47 0.82 1.78 6.66
CA ALA A 47 1.82 2.64 6.02
C ALA A 47 1.60 2.69 4.50
N GLY A 48 1.41 1.56 3.84
CA GLY A 48 1.09 1.50 2.42
C GLY A 48 -0.20 2.24 2.06
N VAL A 49 -1.22 2.15 2.93
CA VAL A 49 -2.50 2.85 2.71
C VAL A 49 -2.32 4.36 2.78
N ILE A 50 -1.70 4.89 3.82
CA ILE A 50 -1.58 6.34 4.03
C ILE A 50 -0.59 7.03 3.07
N MET A 51 0.30 6.27 2.43
CA MET A 51 1.22 6.78 1.40
C MET A 51 0.52 6.97 0.05
N ASN A 52 -0.65 7.59 0.08
CA ASN A 52 -1.45 7.94 -1.09
C ASN A 52 -1.94 6.72 -1.90
N SER A 53 -2.60 5.78 -1.22
CA SER A 53 -3.29 4.67 -1.89
C SER A 53 -4.61 5.12 -2.53
N LYS A 54 -5.20 4.25 -3.34
CA LYS A 54 -6.56 4.45 -3.87
C LYS A 54 -7.60 4.65 -2.77
N SER A 55 -7.45 3.95 -1.65
CA SER A 55 -8.38 4.01 -0.52
C SER A 55 -8.46 5.41 0.13
N ILE A 56 -7.42 6.23 0.00
CA ILE A 56 -7.39 7.61 0.50
C ILE A 56 -7.44 8.66 -0.62
N GLY A 57 -7.88 8.25 -1.81
CA GLY A 57 -8.22 9.15 -2.90
C GLY A 57 -7.06 9.50 -3.82
N ALA A 58 -6.09 8.61 -4.03
CA ALA A 58 -5.17 8.74 -5.15
C ALA A 58 -5.93 8.68 -6.48
N ASP A 59 -5.61 9.58 -7.40
CA ASP A 59 -6.21 9.59 -8.73
C ASP A 59 -5.65 8.44 -9.58
N PHE A 60 -4.33 8.24 -9.53
CA PHE A 60 -3.65 7.11 -10.14
C PHE A 60 -2.70 6.45 -9.16
N VAL A 61 -2.69 5.12 -9.14
CA VAL A 61 -1.70 4.31 -8.44
C VAL A 61 -1.03 3.39 -9.44
N LEU A 62 0.25 3.61 -9.65
CA LEU A 62 1.10 2.84 -10.54
C LEU A 62 2.04 1.98 -9.71
N ALA A 63 2.44 0.82 -10.21
CA ALA A 63 3.42 -0.01 -9.53
C ALA A 63 4.48 -0.54 -10.51
N TRP A 64 5.69 -0.75 -10.03
CA TRP A 64 6.67 -1.52 -10.76
C TRP A 64 6.38 -3.02 -10.65
N PRO A 65 6.83 -3.85 -11.61
CA PRO A 65 6.52 -5.28 -11.61
C PRO A 65 6.98 -6.04 -10.36
N GLN A 66 8.09 -5.60 -9.75
CA GLN A 66 8.65 -6.18 -8.54
C GLN A 66 8.02 -5.65 -7.24
N ALA A 67 7.06 -4.73 -7.33
CA ALA A 67 6.41 -4.17 -6.15
C ALA A 67 5.63 -5.25 -5.38
N SER A 68 5.74 -5.18 -4.05
CA SER A 68 5.04 -6.07 -3.14
C SER A 68 4.01 -5.27 -2.33
N ILE A 69 2.73 -5.60 -2.51
CA ILE A 69 1.61 -4.78 -2.02
C ILE A 69 0.64 -5.66 -1.23
N GLY A 70 0.53 -5.43 0.06
CA GLY A 70 -0.31 -6.27 0.91
C GLY A 70 -0.56 -5.74 2.30
N MET A 71 -1.23 -6.54 3.11
CA MET A 71 -1.55 -6.18 4.50
C MET A 71 -0.32 -6.24 5.40
N MET A 72 0.59 -7.17 5.14
CA MET A 72 1.83 -7.35 5.91
C MET A 72 2.88 -8.06 5.07
N ASP A 73 4.08 -8.14 5.61
CA ASP A 73 5.17 -8.92 5.03
C ASP A 73 4.78 -10.40 4.87
N PRO A 74 5.12 -11.05 3.74
CA PRO A 74 4.73 -12.43 3.45
C PRO A 74 5.17 -13.44 4.51
N GLU A 75 6.40 -13.33 5.03
CA GLU A 75 6.90 -14.24 6.04
C GLU A 75 6.12 -14.12 7.34
N GLN A 76 5.78 -12.89 7.75
CA GLN A 76 4.97 -12.66 8.94
C GLN A 76 3.55 -13.21 8.77
N ALA A 77 2.95 -13.04 7.59
CA ALA A 77 1.64 -13.58 7.29
C ALA A 77 1.64 -15.12 7.39
N VAL A 78 2.64 -15.76 6.83
CA VAL A 78 2.80 -17.23 6.87
C VAL A 78 2.97 -17.74 8.30
N ARG A 79 3.81 -17.10 9.10
CA ARG A 79 4.00 -17.48 10.52
C ARG A 79 2.70 -17.40 11.34
N ILE A 80 1.80 -16.50 10.99
CA ILE A 80 0.49 -16.38 11.65
C ILE A 80 -0.50 -17.40 11.10
N MET A 81 -0.61 -17.53 9.79
CA MET A 81 -1.62 -18.36 9.14
C MET A 81 -1.35 -19.86 9.30
N TYR A 82 -0.08 -20.24 9.25
CA TYR A 82 0.38 -21.64 9.29
C TYR A 82 1.05 -22.01 10.61
N ALA A 83 0.80 -21.27 11.70
CA ALA A 83 1.46 -21.45 12.99
C ALA A 83 1.45 -22.93 13.47
N ARG A 84 0.28 -23.60 13.37
CA ARG A 84 0.14 -25.00 13.78
C ARG A 84 0.92 -25.96 12.90
N GLU A 85 0.86 -25.78 11.58
CA GLU A 85 1.59 -26.63 10.63
C GLU A 85 3.11 -26.47 10.80
N ILE A 86 3.56 -25.25 11.13
CA ILE A 86 4.96 -24.94 11.39
C ILE A 86 5.43 -25.62 12.68
N GLU A 87 4.61 -25.62 13.74
CA GLU A 87 4.94 -26.27 15.02
C GLU A 87 5.03 -27.79 14.88
N GLU A 88 4.20 -28.40 14.04
CA GLU A 88 4.11 -29.84 13.82
C GLU A 88 5.13 -30.36 12.78
N ASN A 89 5.85 -29.48 12.07
CA ASN A 89 6.78 -29.86 11.01
C ASN A 89 8.21 -30.00 11.50
N ASP A 90 8.90 -31.07 11.10
CA ASP A 90 10.30 -31.31 11.45
C ASP A 90 11.26 -30.29 10.82
N ASP A 91 10.94 -29.76 9.61
CA ASP A 91 11.71 -28.71 8.94
C ASP A 91 10.89 -27.44 8.80
N GLN A 92 10.77 -26.71 9.91
CA GLN A 92 10.00 -25.47 10.00
C GLN A 92 10.51 -24.39 9.03
N ILE A 93 11.82 -24.31 8.82
CA ILE A 93 12.44 -23.26 7.99
C ILE A 93 12.10 -23.51 6.52
N ALA A 94 12.20 -24.72 6.04
CA ALA A 94 11.84 -25.06 4.67
C ALA A 94 10.36 -24.79 4.39
N LEU A 95 9.48 -25.17 5.30
CA LEU A 95 8.05 -24.92 5.19
C LEU A 95 7.72 -23.42 5.16
N ILE A 96 8.32 -22.63 6.05
CA ILE A 96 8.14 -21.18 6.08
C ILE A 96 8.58 -20.56 4.75
N ASN A 97 9.75 -20.93 4.23
CA ASN A 97 10.26 -20.40 2.97
C ASN A 97 9.34 -20.73 1.79
N GLU A 98 8.90 -21.99 1.68
CA GLU A 98 7.98 -22.43 0.63
C GLU A 98 6.68 -21.64 0.66
N LYS A 99 6.03 -21.58 1.83
CA LYS A 99 4.76 -20.88 2.01
C LYS A 99 4.90 -19.37 1.83
N THR A 100 6.05 -18.79 2.18
CA THR A 100 6.32 -17.36 1.98
C THR A 100 6.36 -17.00 0.50
N VAL A 101 7.02 -17.81 -0.32
CA VAL A 101 7.08 -17.61 -1.78
C VAL A 101 5.68 -17.76 -2.39
N GLU A 102 4.95 -18.79 -2.02
CA GLU A 102 3.57 -19.01 -2.47
C GLU A 102 2.67 -17.82 -2.11
N TYR A 103 2.69 -17.41 -0.85
CA TYR A 103 1.89 -16.28 -0.36
C TYR A 103 2.25 -14.96 -1.06
N ALA A 104 3.55 -14.70 -1.24
CA ALA A 104 4.01 -13.49 -1.91
C ALA A 104 3.49 -13.41 -3.36
N GLN A 105 3.54 -14.50 -4.09
CA GLN A 105 3.04 -14.56 -5.47
C GLN A 105 1.51 -14.38 -5.53
N MET A 106 0.79 -15.09 -4.68
CA MET A 106 -0.67 -15.09 -4.71
C MET A 106 -1.30 -13.81 -4.16
N GLN A 107 -0.72 -13.25 -3.11
CA GLN A 107 -1.35 -12.16 -2.35
C GLN A 107 -0.64 -10.80 -2.49
N ASN A 108 0.69 -10.78 -2.55
CA ASN A 108 1.43 -9.53 -2.46
C ASN A 108 2.02 -9.05 -3.80
N SER A 109 1.91 -9.82 -4.87
CA SER A 109 2.41 -9.41 -6.19
C SER A 109 1.66 -8.18 -6.73
N ALA A 110 2.33 -7.38 -7.56
CA ALA A 110 1.71 -6.26 -8.26
C ALA A 110 0.49 -6.70 -9.09
N GLU A 111 0.57 -7.88 -9.72
CA GLU A 111 -0.56 -8.46 -10.47
C GLU A 111 -1.76 -8.77 -9.58
N SER A 112 -1.53 -9.34 -8.41
CA SER A 112 -2.58 -9.62 -7.43
C SER A 112 -3.21 -8.31 -6.92
N ALA A 113 -2.41 -7.27 -6.69
CA ALA A 113 -2.88 -5.95 -6.32
C ALA A 113 -3.73 -5.30 -7.44
N ALA A 114 -3.33 -5.47 -8.70
CA ALA A 114 -4.12 -5.01 -9.86
C ALA A 114 -5.47 -5.72 -9.95
N LYS A 115 -5.49 -7.04 -9.79
CA LYS A 115 -6.74 -7.84 -9.78
C LYS A 115 -7.71 -7.39 -8.69
N ARG A 116 -7.21 -6.93 -7.55
CA ARG A 116 -8.03 -6.38 -6.45
C ARG A 116 -8.40 -4.91 -6.64
N GLY A 117 -7.94 -4.25 -7.71
CA GLY A 117 -8.20 -2.83 -7.97
C GLY A 117 -7.40 -1.87 -7.07
N ALA A 118 -6.35 -2.36 -6.40
CA ALA A 118 -5.50 -1.52 -5.55
C ALA A 118 -4.55 -0.61 -6.35
N ILE A 119 -4.22 -1.01 -7.58
CA ILE A 119 -3.40 -0.24 -8.51
C ILE A 119 -4.09 -0.18 -9.88
N ASP A 120 -3.74 0.84 -10.69
CA ASP A 120 -4.33 1.08 -12.00
C ASP A 120 -3.50 0.48 -13.13
N ASP A 121 -2.17 0.48 -12.99
CA ASP A 121 -1.28 -0.03 -14.04
C ASP A 121 0.03 -0.53 -13.44
N ILE A 122 0.62 -1.54 -14.09
CA ILE A 122 1.96 -2.06 -13.80
C ILE A 122 2.89 -1.54 -14.89
N ILE A 123 3.85 -0.71 -14.52
CA ILE A 123 4.73 -0.02 -15.44
C ILE A 123 6.19 -0.41 -15.23
N ILE A 124 6.92 -0.59 -16.33
CA ILE A 124 8.37 -0.84 -16.24
C ILE A 124 9.10 0.44 -15.81
N PRO A 125 10.24 0.33 -15.09
CA PRO A 125 11.01 1.48 -14.61
C PRO A 125 11.31 2.52 -15.67
N ASP A 126 11.73 2.09 -16.87
CA ASP A 126 12.09 2.98 -17.97
C ASP A 126 10.91 3.82 -18.50
N ALA A 127 9.69 3.31 -18.38
CA ALA A 127 8.49 4.02 -18.80
C ALA A 127 7.96 5.01 -17.76
N THR A 128 8.50 4.98 -16.53
CA THR A 128 7.97 5.71 -15.36
C THR A 128 7.77 7.19 -15.66
N ARG A 129 8.80 7.89 -16.16
CA ARG A 129 8.70 9.33 -16.45
C ARG A 129 7.58 9.64 -17.43
N LYS A 130 7.49 8.88 -18.52
CA LYS A 130 6.45 9.07 -19.55
C LYS A 130 5.05 8.85 -18.97
N ARG A 131 4.87 7.78 -18.19
CA ARG A 131 3.58 7.45 -17.55
C ARG A 131 3.15 8.50 -16.54
N LEU A 132 4.08 9.02 -15.72
CA LEU A 132 3.78 10.09 -14.77
C LEU A 132 3.38 11.38 -15.48
N ILE A 133 4.09 11.77 -16.56
CA ILE A 133 3.72 12.96 -17.37
C ILE A 133 2.29 12.79 -17.88
N MET A 134 1.98 11.66 -18.53
CA MET A 134 0.64 11.39 -19.05
C MET A 134 -0.44 11.43 -17.96
N ALA A 135 -0.16 10.85 -16.80
CA ALA A 135 -1.10 10.87 -15.66
C ALA A 135 -1.39 12.32 -15.21
N TYR A 136 -0.36 13.16 -15.08
CA TYR A 136 -0.56 14.56 -14.70
C TYR A 136 -1.21 15.40 -15.80
N GLU A 137 -0.94 15.12 -17.07
CA GLU A 137 -1.63 15.76 -18.20
C GLU A 137 -3.13 15.46 -18.18
N MET A 138 -3.50 14.18 -17.93
CA MET A 138 -4.91 13.79 -17.79
C MET A 138 -5.59 14.48 -16.58
N LEU A 139 -4.83 14.73 -15.51
CA LEU A 139 -5.33 15.37 -14.30
C LEU A 139 -5.24 16.90 -14.32
N TYR A 140 -4.68 17.50 -15.36
CA TYR A 140 -4.49 18.96 -15.43
C TYR A 140 -5.79 19.75 -15.27
N GLY A 141 -6.88 19.22 -15.81
CA GLY A 141 -8.22 19.81 -15.69
C GLY A 141 -8.99 19.40 -14.43
N LYS A 142 -8.38 18.70 -13.48
CA LYS A 142 -9.05 18.21 -12.27
C LYS A 142 -9.60 19.39 -11.47
N LYS A 143 -10.92 19.46 -11.38
CA LYS A 143 -11.65 20.39 -10.51
C LYS A 143 -12.46 19.55 -9.52
N GLN A 144 -11.97 19.41 -8.31
CA GLN A 144 -12.69 18.74 -7.23
C GLN A 144 -13.19 19.82 -6.26
N ARG A 145 -14.46 19.79 -5.94
CA ARG A 145 -15.05 20.68 -4.94
C ARG A 145 -14.97 19.99 -3.59
N ASN A 146 -14.41 20.67 -2.59
CA ASN A 146 -14.55 20.20 -1.21
C ASN A 146 -16.00 20.36 -0.80
N GLU A 147 -16.66 19.27 -0.46
CA GLU A 147 -17.94 19.32 0.20
C GLU A 147 -17.73 19.50 1.71
N ASP A 148 -18.51 20.42 2.31
CA ASP A 148 -18.52 20.58 3.76
C ASP A 148 -19.01 19.29 4.42
N LYS A 149 -18.10 18.60 5.08
CA LYS A 149 -18.44 17.37 5.80
C LYS A 149 -19.08 17.73 7.15
N LYS A 150 -20.31 17.24 7.38
CA LYS A 150 -21.05 17.48 8.63
C LYS A 150 -20.39 16.87 9.87
N HIS A 151 -19.57 15.83 9.70
CA HIS A 151 -18.91 15.13 10.80
C HIS A 151 -17.41 14.96 10.50
N THR A 152 -16.60 15.34 11.47
CA THR A 152 -15.16 15.08 11.46
C THR A 152 -14.82 14.24 12.70
N THR A 153 -13.92 13.28 12.54
CA THR A 153 -13.43 12.43 13.62
C THR A 153 -12.36 13.10 14.50
N ILE A 154 -12.23 14.42 14.43
CA ILE A 154 -11.20 15.17 15.17
C ILE A 154 -11.88 16.23 16.00
#